data_49a8f91d9ef38ea3142146bc9035ed24
#
_entry.id   49a8f91d9ef38ea3142146bc9035ed24
#
_cell.length_a   1.000
_cell.length_b   1.000
_cell.length_c   1.000
_cell.angle_alpha   90.00
_cell.angle_beta   90.00
_cell.angle_gamma   90.00
#
_symmetry.space_group_name_H-M   'P 1'
#
loop_
_entity.id
_entity.type
_entity.pdbx_description
1 polymer ?
#
loop_
_entity_poly.entity_id
_entity_poly.type
_entity_poly.pdbx_seq_one_letter_code
_entity_poly.pdbx_strand_id
1 'polypeptide(L)'
;MNVVAIKELLWSWHPLPTTWKVVPYADKESIQNADVLVQSNQSGSKKERKLGHIYNYVKDSGKPYIVTESAVFRKNMADPDPGKPGKTYHRYSWTSYFRDEGDYCNENSPSDRWEQVQKDQDLVVKDWRTKGDYVLVMLQRPGDSSLVNL
;
A
#
# COMPACT_ATOMS: atom_id res chain seq x y z
N MET A 1 3.75 10.76 -19.11
CA MET A 1 2.78 10.29 -18.09
C MET A 1 3.00 11.10 -16.82
N ASN A 2 2.02 11.86 -16.42
CA ASN A 2 2.05 12.73 -15.24
C ASN A 2 1.37 12.01 -14.07
N VAL A 3 2.16 11.54 -13.10
CA VAL A 3 1.68 10.80 -11.93
C VAL A 3 1.63 11.76 -10.74
N VAL A 4 0.46 11.94 -10.15
CA VAL A 4 0.21 12.88 -9.07
C VAL A 4 -0.30 12.15 -7.83
N ALA A 5 0.40 12.32 -6.72
CA ALA A 5 0.03 11.78 -5.43
C ALA A 5 -0.60 12.89 -4.55
N ILE A 6 -1.76 12.59 -3.96
CA ILE A 6 -2.49 13.54 -3.12
C ILE A 6 -1.96 13.45 -1.69
N LYS A 7 -1.30 14.51 -1.23
CA LYS A 7 -0.57 14.57 0.04
C LYS A 7 -1.40 14.12 1.24
N GLU A 8 -2.65 14.55 1.34
CA GLU A 8 -3.55 14.23 2.47
C GLU A 8 -3.91 12.74 2.53
N LEU A 9 -3.87 12.06 1.38
CA LEU A 9 -4.17 10.64 1.25
C LEU A 9 -2.94 9.74 1.41
N LEU A 10 -1.76 10.30 1.63
CA LEU A 10 -0.53 9.55 1.80
C LEU A 10 -0.22 9.35 3.29
N TRP A 11 0.39 8.24 3.58
CA TRP A 11 1.07 8.03 4.84
C TRP A 11 2.43 8.73 4.78
N SER A 12 2.75 9.56 5.79
CA SER A 12 3.93 10.42 5.80
C SER A 12 5.28 9.69 5.66
N TRP A 13 5.27 8.39 5.88
CA TRP A 13 6.45 7.52 5.85
C TRP A 13 6.52 6.62 4.60
N HIS A 14 5.60 6.80 3.62
CA HIS A 14 5.67 6.08 2.36
C HIS A 14 6.65 6.78 1.42
N PRO A 15 7.82 6.20 1.10
CA PRO A 15 8.65 6.71 0.04
C PRO A 15 7.93 6.50 -1.30
N LEU A 16 7.80 7.59 -2.04
CA LEU A 16 7.27 7.54 -3.39
C LEU A 16 8.42 7.67 -4.39
N PRO A 17 8.28 7.15 -5.60
CA PRO A 17 9.22 7.43 -6.68
C PRO A 17 9.42 8.93 -6.84
N THR A 18 10.66 9.36 -7.00
CA THR A 18 11.02 10.79 -7.13
C THR A 18 10.44 11.46 -8.38
N THR A 19 10.00 10.65 -9.34
CA THR A 19 9.33 11.10 -10.56
C THR A 19 7.85 11.43 -10.37
N TRP A 20 7.29 11.08 -9.22
CA TRP A 20 5.90 11.37 -8.92
C TRP A 20 5.76 12.70 -8.21
N LYS A 21 4.81 13.52 -8.67
CA LYS A 21 4.54 14.81 -8.07
C LYS A 21 3.61 14.65 -6.86
N VAL A 22 4.01 15.16 -5.71
CA VAL A 22 3.15 15.19 -4.51
C VAL A 22 2.54 16.56 -4.38
N VAL A 23 1.21 16.64 -4.35
CA VAL A 23 0.49 17.91 -4.26
C VAL A 23 -0.58 17.87 -3.15
N PRO A 24 -0.92 19.00 -2.55
CA PRO A 24 -2.08 19.09 -1.66
C PRO A 24 -3.39 18.92 -2.46
N TYR A 25 -4.44 18.45 -1.82
CA TYR A 25 -5.77 18.33 -2.45
C TYR A 25 -6.33 19.66 -2.96
N ALA A 26 -5.87 20.77 -2.40
CA ALA A 26 -6.24 22.11 -2.87
C ALA A 26 -5.71 22.45 -4.26
N ASP A 27 -4.62 21.80 -4.70
CA ASP A 27 -4.06 21.97 -6.07
C ASP A 27 -4.88 21.17 -7.08
N LYS A 28 -6.09 21.67 -7.35
CA LYS A 28 -7.03 21.03 -8.27
C LYS A 28 -6.53 20.96 -9.69
N GLU A 29 -5.76 21.96 -10.12
CA GLU A 29 -5.20 22.02 -11.46
C GLU A 29 -4.23 20.86 -11.71
N SER A 30 -3.25 20.65 -10.81
CA SER A 30 -2.34 19.51 -10.92
C SER A 30 -3.06 18.16 -10.90
N ILE A 31 -4.10 18.03 -10.05
CA ILE A 31 -4.87 16.79 -9.94
C ILE A 31 -5.70 16.55 -11.23
N GLN A 32 -6.31 17.59 -11.78
CA GLN A 32 -7.08 17.49 -13.01
C GLN A 32 -6.21 17.17 -14.23
N ASN A 33 -4.97 17.69 -14.26
CA ASN A 33 -4.01 17.46 -15.33
C ASN A 33 -3.19 16.16 -15.16
N ALA A 34 -3.45 15.37 -14.10
CA ALA A 34 -2.79 14.10 -13.89
C ALA A 34 -3.29 13.04 -14.86
N ASP A 35 -2.37 12.21 -15.37
CA ASP A 35 -2.72 10.97 -16.08
C ASP A 35 -3.09 9.85 -15.11
N VAL A 36 -2.42 9.82 -13.96
CA VAL A 36 -2.60 8.82 -12.90
C VAL A 36 -2.60 9.50 -11.55
N LEU A 37 -3.54 9.13 -10.69
CA LEU A 37 -3.58 9.56 -9.29
C LEU A 37 -2.98 8.50 -8.36
N VAL A 38 -2.46 8.93 -7.21
CA VAL A 38 -1.90 8.02 -6.20
C VAL A 38 -2.45 8.36 -4.83
N GLN A 39 -2.86 7.34 -4.12
CA GLN A 39 -3.35 7.41 -2.74
C GLN A 39 -2.87 6.23 -1.91
N SER A 40 -2.89 6.35 -0.59
CA SER A 40 -2.77 5.19 0.29
C SER A 40 -4.10 4.45 0.36
N ASN A 41 -4.03 3.21 0.82
CA ASN A 41 -5.23 2.45 1.11
C ASN A 41 -6.04 3.09 2.24
N GLN A 42 -7.35 3.10 2.10
CA GLN A 42 -8.27 3.62 3.11
C GLN A 42 -8.48 2.58 4.21
N SER A 43 -7.97 2.84 5.41
CA SER A 43 -8.01 1.88 6.54
C SER A 43 -9.20 2.07 7.49
N GLY A 44 -10.10 3.00 7.24
CA GLY A 44 -11.26 3.28 8.09
C GLY A 44 -10.94 3.97 9.42
N SER A 45 -9.73 4.47 9.60
CA SER A 45 -9.37 5.27 10.77
C SER A 45 -10.21 6.55 10.91
N LYS A 46 -10.24 7.18 12.11
CA LYS A 46 -10.95 8.46 12.30
C LYS A 46 -10.44 9.56 11.36
N LYS A 47 -9.14 9.58 11.07
CA LYS A 47 -8.53 10.53 10.11
C LYS A 47 -9.05 10.27 8.70
N GLU A 48 -9.04 9.03 8.29
CA GLU A 48 -9.45 8.64 6.93
C GLU A 48 -10.95 8.81 6.69
N ARG A 49 -11.79 8.61 7.72
CA ARG A 49 -13.22 8.97 7.61
C ARG A 49 -13.42 10.46 7.33
N LYS A 50 -12.57 11.34 7.89
CA LYS A 50 -12.59 12.77 7.59
C LYS A 50 -12.14 13.09 6.17
N LEU A 51 -11.31 12.24 5.59
CA LEU A 51 -10.78 12.38 4.23
C LEU A 51 -11.61 11.64 3.17
N GLY A 52 -12.72 11.03 3.58
CA GLY A 52 -13.58 10.23 2.69
C GLY A 52 -13.98 10.97 1.41
N HIS A 53 -14.23 12.27 1.50
CA HIS A 53 -14.56 13.10 0.33
C HIS A 53 -13.41 13.18 -0.69
N ILE A 54 -12.14 13.08 -0.24
CA ILE A 54 -10.98 13.09 -1.15
C ILE A 54 -10.83 11.72 -1.80
N TYR A 55 -11.00 10.64 -1.04
CA TYR A 55 -11.00 9.28 -1.59
C TYR A 55 -12.10 9.10 -2.65
N ASN A 56 -13.30 9.58 -2.35
CA ASN A 56 -14.41 9.57 -3.30
C ASN A 56 -14.08 10.40 -4.55
N TYR A 57 -13.49 11.58 -4.38
CA TYR A 57 -13.06 12.40 -5.51
C TYR A 57 -12.09 11.64 -6.42
N VAL A 58 -11.11 10.91 -5.90
CA VAL A 58 -10.20 10.09 -6.70
C VAL A 58 -10.97 9.01 -7.45
N LYS A 59 -11.83 8.28 -6.75
CA LYS A 59 -12.64 7.21 -7.32
C LYS A 59 -13.58 7.71 -8.42
N ASP A 60 -14.24 8.83 -8.17
CA ASP A 60 -15.25 9.41 -9.06
C ASP A 60 -14.63 10.20 -10.23
N SER A 61 -13.33 10.47 -10.18
CA SER A 61 -12.62 11.21 -11.26
C SER A 61 -12.57 10.48 -12.59
N GLY A 62 -12.83 9.17 -12.60
CA GLY A 62 -12.66 8.31 -13.78
C GLY A 62 -11.21 8.12 -14.22
N LYS A 63 -10.25 8.66 -13.49
CA LYS A 63 -8.83 8.49 -13.79
C LYS A 63 -8.31 7.17 -13.23
N PRO A 64 -7.35 6.52 -13.91
CA PRO A 64 -6.62 5.42 -13.31
C PRO A 64 -5.91 5.91 -12.05
N TYR A 65 -5.94 5.11 -11.00
CA TYR A 65 -5.24 5.45 -9.77
C TYR A 65 -4.53 4.26 -9.14
N ILE A 66 -3.41 4.56 -8.51
CA ILE A 66 -2.59 3.60 -7.78
C ILE A 66 -2.90 3.73 -6.29
N VAL A 67 -3.10 2.58 -5.64
CA VAL A 67 -3.19 2.48 -4.19
C VAL A 67 -1.86 1.98 -3.65
N THR A 68 -1.31 2.69 -2.66
CA THR A 68 -0.09 2.29 -1.98
C THR A 68 -0.41 1.72 -0.60
N GLU A 69 0.29 0.66 -0.23
CA GLU A 69 0.14 0.02 1.08
C GLU A 69 1.51 -0.46 1.60
N SER A 70 1.61 -0.64 2.90
CA SER A 70 2.78 -1.24 3.51
C SER A 70 2.97 -2.67 3.05
N ALA A 71 4.21 -3.07 2.81
CA ALA A 71 4.51 -4.47 2.54
C ALA A 71 4.33 -5.33 3.80
N VAL A 72 4.09 -6.62 3.58
CA VAL A 72 4.03 -7.63 4.66
C VAL A 72 5.38 -7.71 5.38
N PHE A 73 6.46 -7.66 4.60
CA PHE A 73 7.82 -7.68 5.15
C PHE A 73 8.26 -6.25 5.41
N ARG A 74 8.24 -5.85 6.68
CA ARG A 74 8.75 -4.56 7.14
C ARG A 74 10.03 -4.80 7.91
N LYS A 75 11.06 -4.02 7.62
CA LYS A 75 12.18 -3.95 8.52
C LYS A 75 11.67 -3.30 9.82
N ASN A 76 11.78 -4.03 10.89
CA ASN A 76 11.45 -3.71 12.28
C ASN A 76 10.72 -2.36 12.50
N MET A 77 9.44 -2.40 12.82
CA MET A 77 8.69 -1.21 13.24
C MET A 77 9.25 -0.58 14.53
N ALA A 78 10.21 -1.24 15.16
CA ALA A 78 10.89 -0.81 16.37
C ALA A 78 12.23 -0.09 16.09
N ASP A 79 12.62 0.11 14.83
CA ASP A 79 13.82 0.93 14.55
C ASP A 79 13.40 2.39 14.46
N PRO A 80 13.62 3.16 15.53
CA PRO A 80 13.10 4.51 15.69
C PRO A 80 14.02 5.56 15.07
N ASP A 81 14.88 5.22 14.11
CA ASP A 81 15.70 6.25 13.46
C ASP A 81 14.91 6.93 12.32
N PRO A 82 14.17 8.02 12.62
CA PRO A 82 13.35 8.72 11.63
C PRO A 82 14.18 9.40 10.54
N GLY A 83 15.51 9.37 10.65
CA GLY A 83 16.42 10.00 9.71
C GLY A 83 17.05 9.05 8.70
N LYS A 84 16.94 7.74 8.90
CA LYS A 84 17.40 6.78 7.89
C LYS A 84 16.21 6.27 7.11
N PRO A 85 16.19 6.43 5.76
CA PRO A 85 15.24 5.73 4.94
C PRO A 85 15.44 4.24 5.19
N GLY A 86 14.62 3.70 6.09
CA GLY A 86 14.57 2.26 6.30
C GLY A 86 14.29 1.63 4.93
N LYS A 87 14.89 0.50 4.63
CA LYS A 87 14.54 -0.30 3.46
C LYS A 87 13.12 -0.84 3.66
N THR A 88 12.14 0.04 3.53
CA THR A 88 10.72 -0.29 3.63
C THR A 88 10.24 -0.65 2.26
N TYR A 89 9.75 -1.87 2.12
CA TYR A 89 9.07 -2.29 0.91
C TYR A 89 7.64 -1.79 0.95
N HIS A 90 7.16 -1.33 -0.19
CA HIS A 90 5.78 -0.91 -0.40
C HIS A 90 5.14 -1.77 -1.47
N ARG A 91 3.83 -1.94 -1.33
CA ARG A 91 3.01 -2.58 -2.34
C ARG A 91 2.27 -1.50 -3.11
N TYR A 92 2.11 -1.73 -4.38
CA TYR A 92 1.35 -0.90 -5.29
C TYR A 92 0.36 -1.77 -6.05
N SER A 93 -0.85 -1.30 -6.19
CA SER A 93 -1.88 -1.95 -6.98
C SER A 93 -2.73 -0.90 -7.67
N TRP A 94 -3.31 -1.25 -8.80
CA TRP A 94 -4.34 -0.43 -9.42
C TRP A 94 -5.65 -0.59 -8.64
N THR A 95 -6.36 0.50 -8.39
CA THR A 95 -7.70 0.61 -7.80
C THR A 95 -7.85 0.13 -6.36
N SER A 96 -7.35 -1.03 -5.99
CA SER A 96 -7.54 -1.59 -4.64
C SER A 96 -6.50 -2.65 -4.31
N TYR A 97 -6.36 -2.95 -3.02
CA TYR A 97 -5.61 -4.10 -2.50
C TYR A 97 -6.50 -5.24 -2.03
N PHE A 98 -7.79 -5.03 -2.02
CA PHE A 98 -8.71 -5.97 -1.42
C PHE A 98 -9.39 -6.81 -2.48
N ARG A 99 -9.34 -8.13 -2.28
CA ARG A 99 -10.08 -9.12 -3.06
C ARG A 99 -9.86 -8.99 -4.57
N ASP A 100 -10.97 -9.01 -5.26
CA ASP A 100 -11.07 -8.96 -6.70
C ASP A 100 -11.11 -7.51 -7.23
N GLU A 101 -11.03 -6.51 -6.33
CA GLU A 101 -11.09 -5.10 -6.70
C GLU A 101 -9.75 -4.53 -7.21
N GLY A 102 -8.64 -5.20 -6.86
CA GLY A 102 -7.30 -4.77 -7.26
C GLY A 102 -6.83 -5.49 -8.52
N ASP A 103 -6.18 -4.76 -9.39
CA ASP A 103 -5.48 -5.34 -10.53
C ASP A 103 -4.01 -5.56 -10.18
N TYR A 104 -3.62 -6.84 -10.09
CA TYR A 104 -2.29 -7.29 -9.70
C TYR A 104 -1.59 -7.88 -10.91
N CYS A 105 -0.62 -7.17 -11.44
CA CYS A 105 0.23 -7.67 -12.52
C CYS A 105 1.24 -8.69 -11.99
N ASN A 106 0.79 -9.86 -11.58
CA ASN A 106 1.63 -10.90 -10.98
C ASN A 106 2.09 -11.98 -11.97
N GLU A 107 1.53 -12.01 -13.16
CA GLU A 107 1.94 -12.97 -14.18
C GLU A 107 3.37 -12.66 -14.67
N ASN A 108 4.19 -13.69 -14.70
CA ASN A 108 5.56 -13.60 -15.17
C ASN A 108 6.44 -12.55 -14.45
N SER A 109 6.11 -12.20 -13.22
CA SER A 109 6.95 -11.31 -12.43
C SER A 109 8.27 -11.98 -12.08
N PRO A 110 9.43 -11.34 -12.34
CA PRO A 110 10.73 -11.90 -11.95
C PRO A 110 10.84 -12.03 -10.42
N SER A 111 11.63 -13.01 -9.98
CA SER A 111 11.86 -13.30 -8.55
C SER A 111 12.82 -12.33 -7.86
N ASP A 112 13.51 -11.48 -8.62
CA ASP A 112 14.60 -10.60 -8.17
C ASP A 112 14.22 -9.75 -6.94
N ARG A 113 13.02 -9.19 -6.90
CA ARG A 113 12.52 -8.43 -5.74
C ARG A 113 12.29 -9.31 -4.52
N TRP A 114 11.80 -10.52 -4.71
CA TRP A 114 11.64 -11.49 -3.63
C TRP A 114 12.98 -11.94 -3.07
N GLU A 115 13.93 -12.25 -3.92
CA GLU A 115 15.29 -12.60 -3.56
C GLU A 115 15.98 -11.46 -2.77
N GLN A 116 15.77 -10.23 -3.21
CA GLN A 116 16.28 -9.06 -2.49
C GLN A 116 15.63 -8.92 -1.10
N VAL A 117 14.31 -9.16 -0.97
CA VAL A 117 13.61 -9.15 0.33
C VAL A 117 14.17 -10.23 1.24
N GLN A 118 14.36 -11.45 0.74
CA GLN A 118 14.94 -12.54 1.52
C GLN A 118 16.32 -12.18 2.05
N LYS A 119 17.17 -11.62 1.21
CA LYS A 119 18.52 -11.18 1.58
C LYS A 119 18.50 -10.04 2.62
N ASP A 120 17.66 -9.02 2.40
CA ASP A 120 17.60 -7.84 3.26
C ASP A 120 16.98 -8.13 4.64
N GLN A 121 16.15 -9.17 4.73
CA GLN A 121 15.43 -9.55 5.95
C GLN A 121 16.00 -10.83 6.61
N ASP A 122 17.04 -11.41 6.01
CA ASP A 122 17.61 -12.70 6.45
C ASP A 122 16.53 -13.80 6.56
N LEU A 123 15.67 -13.89 5.51
CA LEU A 123 14.56 -14.83 5.48
C LEU A 123 14.98 -16.17 4.89
N VAL A 124 14.78 -17.22 5.63
CA VAL A 124 14.92 -18.59 5.17
C VAL A 124 13.54 -19.17 4.90
N VAL A 125 13.22 -19.39 3.62
CA VAL A 125 11.98 -20.07 3.24
C VAL A 125 12.17 -21.57 3.49
N LYS A 126 11.27 -22.14 4.28
CA LYS A 126 11.23 -23.58 4.58
C LYS A 126 10.00 -24.20 3.91
N ASP A 127 10.12 -25.50 3.63
CA ASP A 127 9.00 -26.23 3.12
C ASP A 127 7.80 -26.16 4.08
N TRP A 128 6.62 -26.26 3.50
CA TRP A 128 5.37 -26.26 4.26
C TRP A 128 5.35 -27.44 5.24
N ARG A 129 5.03 -27.16 6.49
CA ARG A 129 4.86 -28.22 7.50
C ARG A 129 3.56 -28.94 7.28
N THR A 130 3.64 -30.25 7.02
CA THR A 130 2.48 -31.12 6.81
C THR A 130 1.99 -31.81 8.08
N LYS A 131 2.74 -31.70 9.19
CA LYS A 131 2.41 -32.32 10.48
C LYS A 131 2.59 -31.32 11.61
N GLY A 132 1.67 -31.31 12.55
CA GLY A 132 1.70 -30.51 13.78
C GLY A 132 0.72 -31.04 14.79
N ASP A 133 1.00 -30.83 16.07
CA ASP A 133 0.21 -31.30 17.19
C ASP A 133 -0.84 -30.28 17.66
N TYR A 134 -1.00 -29.17 16.91
CA TYR A 134 -1.94 -28.11 17.24
C TYR A 134 -2.56 -27.47 16.01
N VAL A 135 -3.70 -26.85 16.19
CA VAL A 135 -4.36 -26.00 15.20
C VAL A 135 -4.13 -24.55 15.58
N LEU A 136 -3.49 -23.80 14.70
CA LEU A 136 -3.31 -22.36 14.88
C LEU A 136 -4.50 -21.61 14.25
N VAL A 137 -5.27 -20.91 15.07
CA VAL A 137 -6.31 -19.99 14.62
C VAL A 137 -5.80 -18.57 14.76
N MET A 138 -5.60 -17.89 13.61
CA MET A 138 -5.24 -16.48 13.60
C MET A 138 -6.52 -15.65 13.51
N LEU A 139 -6.78 -14.87 14.57
CA LEU A 139 -7.91 -13.97 14.61
C LEU A 139 -7.50 -12.61 14.03
N GLN A 140 -8.37 -12.05 13.21
CA GLN A 140 -8.24 -10.68 12.75
C GLN A 140 -8.70 -9.70 13.83
N ARG A 141 -8.13 -8.51 13.83
CA ARG A 141 -8.54 -7.43 14.71
C ARG A 141 -9.98 -7.00 14.35
N PRO A 142 -10.90 -6.91 15.32
CA PRO A 142 -12.24 -6.38 15.07
C PRO A 142 -12.19 -5.00 14.40
N GLY A 143 -12.95 -4.82 13.33
CA GLY A 143 -12.98 -3.58 12.55
C GLY A 143 -11.82 -3.41 11.56
N ASP A 144 -11.05 -4.47 11.31
CA ASP A 144 -10.09 -4.49 10.22
C ASP A 144 -10.83 -4.46 8.88
N SER A 145 -10.32 -3.63 7.95
CA SER A 145 -10.95 -3.48 6.63
C SER A 145 -10.91 -4.75 5.78
N SER A 146 -10.03 -5.70 6.11
CA SER A 146 -10.00 -7.01 5.47
C SER A 146 -11.19 -7.91 5.81
N LEU A 147 -11.93 -7.57 6.88
CA LEU A 147 -13.12 -8.29 7.34
C LEU A 147 -14.44 -7.69 6.83
N VAL A 148 -14.40 -6.62 6.08
CA VAL A 148 -15.61 -6.02 5.50
C VAL A 148 -16.23 -7.02 4.53
N ASN A 149 -17.40 -7.51 4.84
CA ASN A 149 -18.17 -8.52 4.09
C ASN A 149 -17.83 -10.01 4.38
N LEU A 150 -17.29 -10.31 5.56
CA LEU A 150 -17.40 -11.67 6.11
C LEU A 150 -18.63 -11.81 6.99
#